data_723ff6b6b7945450243a1c7568365419
#
_entry.id   723ff6b6b7945450243a1c7568365419
#
_cell.length_a   1.000
_cell.length_b   1.000
_cell.length_c   1.000
_cell.angle_alpha   90.00
_cell.angle_beta   90.00
_cell.angle_gamma   90.00
#
_symmetry.space_group_name_H-M   'P 1'
#
loop_
_entity.id
_entity.type
_entity.pdbx_description
1 polymer ?
#
loop_
_entity_poly.entity_id
_entity_poly.type
_entity_poly.pdbx_seq_one_letter_code
_entity_poly.pdbx_strand_id
1 'polypeptide(L)'
;MSKFELTRRGLIKTGAAVGAGLALPTIITNAANAYTNEPKGGSVTLGFNVPQSGPYADEGADELRAYKLAVEHLNGEGDGGMMGTFSSKALKGNGILGKKVEYVTGDTQTKADAARASAKSMIEKDGAIMITGGSSSGVAVAVQALCQEAGIVFMAGLTHSNDTT
;
A
#
# COMPACT_ATOMS: atom_id res chain seq x y z
N MET A 1 -4.68 2.79 -53.93
CA MET A 1 -4.53 1.84 -52.79
C MET A 1 -4.10 2.65 -51.57
N SER A 2 -5.04 2.96 -50.70
CA SER A 2 -4.81 3.76 -49.49
C SER A 2 -4.20 2.85 -48.40
N LYS A 3 -3.02 3.21 -47.89
CA LYS A 3 -2.39 2.52 -46.77
C LYS A 3 -3.17 2.83 -45.48
N PHE A 4 -3.74 1.79 -44.88
CA PHE A 4 -4.42 1.90 -43.62
C PHE A 4 -3.34 1.96 -42.49
N GLU A 5 -3.09 3.12 -41.95
CA GLU A 5 -2.22 3.26 -40.76
C GLU A 5 -3.06 3.04 -39.50
N LEU A 6 -2.81 1.92 -38.85
CA LEU A 6 -3.37 1.59 -37.54
C LEU A 6 -2.66 2.44 -36.46
N THR A 7 -3.25 3.55 -36.09
CA THR A 7 -2.80 4.31 -34.92
C THR A 7 -3.47 3.79 -33.64
N ARG A 8 -2.77 3.88 -32.49
CA ARG A 8 -3.32 3.47 -31.19
C ARG A 8 -4.68 4.12 -30.87
N ARG A 9 -4.93 5.33 -31.37
CA ARG A 9 -6.22 6.03 -31.25
C ARG A 9 -7.31 5.47 -32.18
N GLY A 10 -6.94 4.91 -33.33
CA GLY A 10 -7.86 4.24 -34.25
C GLY A 10 -8.36 2.92 -33.70
N LEU A 11 -7.49 2.17 -33.01
CA LEU A 11 -7.84 0.87 -32.43
C LEU A 11 -8.90 0.98 -31.32
N ILE A 12 -8.86 2.07 -30.54
CA ILE A 12 -9.84 2.32 -29.45
C ILE A 12 -11.22 2.68 -30.03
N LYS A 13 -11.26 3.37 -31.17
CA LYS A 13 -12.53 3.79 -31.79
C LYS A 13 -13.24 2.66 -32.58
N THR A 14 -12.48 1.70 -33.11
CA THR A 14 -13.04 0.55 -33.84
C THR A 14 -13.47 -0.60 -32.92
N GLY A 15 -12.97 -0.67 -31.68
CA GLY A 15 -13.40 -1.67 -30.69
C GLY A 15 -14.82 -1.48 -30.16
N ALA A 16 -15.44 -0.32 -30.39
CA ALA A 16 -16.78 -0.02 -29.90
C ALA A 16 -17.93 -0.42 -30.86
N ALA A 17 -17.63 -0.93 -32.05
CA ALA A 17 -18.63 -1.11 -33.12
C ALA A 17 -18.85 -2.56 -33.58
N VAL A 18 -18.23 -3.57 -32.98
CA VAL A 18 -18.45 -4.97 -33.31
C VAL A 18 -19.01 -5.74 -32.11
N GLY A 19 -20.23 -5.45 -31.76
CA GLY A 19 -21.04 -6.27 -30.89
C GLY A 19 -21.75 -7.34 -31.69
N ALA A 20 -21.22 -8.55 -31.78
CA ALA A 20 -21.95 -9.82 -31.82
C ALA A 20 -20.95 -11.00 -32.03
N GLY A 21 -20.79 -11.84 -31.04
CA GLY A 21 -20.58 -13.27 -31.29
C GLY A 21 -19.17 -13.82 -31.34
N LEU A 22 -18.14 -13.15 -30.80
CA LEU A 22 -16.89 -13.80 -30.46
C LEU A 22 -16.58 -13.46 -29.00
N ALA A 23 -16.56 -14.46 -28.12
CA ALA A 23 -16.01 -14.36 -26.79
C ALA A 23 -14.49 -14.15 -26.92
N LEU A 24 -14.10 -12.93 -27.27
CA LEU A 24 -12.73 -12.49 -27.04
C LEU A 24 -12.50 -12.61 -25.53
N PRO A 25 -11.36 -13.15 -25.08
CA PRO A 25 -11.02 -13.07 -23.67
C PRO A 25 -11.14 -11.60 -23.32
N THR A 26 -12.08 -11.29 -22.47
CA THR A 26 -12.21 -9.96 -21.88
C THR A 26 -10.90 -9.77 -21.15
N ILE A 27 -9.96 -9.07 -21.78
CA ILE A 27 -8.89 -8.44 -21.04
C ILE A 27 -9.64 -7.43 -20.20
N ILE A 28 -10.03 -7.84 -19.00
CA ILE A 28 -10.53 -6.95 -17.99
C ILE A 28 -9.33 -6.06 -17.68
N THR A 29 -9.23 -4.97 -18.42
CA THR A 29 -8.41 -3.85 -18.02
C THR A 29 -9.13 -3.24 -16.83
N ASN A 30 -9.06 -3.91 -15.68
CA ASN A 30 -9.30 -3.28 -14.39
C ASN A 30 -8.17 -2.28 -14.11
N ALA A 31 -7.85 -1.47 -15.10
CA ALA A 31 -6.97 -0.32 -14.94
C ALA A 31 -7.64 0.79 -14.12
N ALA A 32 -8.89 0.59 -13.69
CA ALA A 32 -9.64 1.57 -12.90
C ALA A 32 -9.54 1.32 -11.38
N ASN A 33 -9.09 0.15 -10.96
CA ASN A 33 -8.90 -0.16 -9.53
C ASN A 33 -7.43 -0.53 -9.31
N ALA A 34 -6.56 0.46 -9.40
CA ALA A 34 -5.15 0.29 -9.07
C ALA A 34 -4.94 -0.05 -7.58
N TYR A 35 -5.95 0.23 -6.75
CA TYR A 35 -5.93 -0.05 -5.31
C TYR A 35 -7.16 -0.85 -4.91
N THR A 36 -6.94 -1.92 -4.15
CA THR A 36 -8.03 -2.75 -3.61
C THR A 36 -8.83 -2.01 -2.56
N ASN A 37 -8.16 -1.18 -1.76
CA ASN A 37 -8.78 -0.39 -0.70
C ASN A 37 -8.68 1.10 -0.99
N GLU A 38 -9.83 1.75 -0.99
CA GLU A 38 -9.92 3.21 -1.01
C GLU A 38 -10.32 3.72 0.37
N PRO A 39 -9.75 4.86 0.83
CA PRO A 39 -10.14 5.46 2.09
C PRO A 39 -11.62 5.81 2.10
N LYS A 40 -12.41 5.14 2.93
CA LYS A 40 -13.84 5.39 3.10
C LYS A 40 -14.07 6.28 4.33
N GLY A 41 -14.94 7.29 4.18
CA GLY A 41 -15.24 8.20 5.29
C GLY A 41 -14.10 9.17 5.62
N GLY A 42 -13.90 9.44 6.90
CA GLY A 42 -12.99 10.46 7.43
C GLY A 42 -11.59 9.96 7.79
N SER A 43 -11.29 8.68 7.62
CA SER A 43 -10.00 8.11 8.00
C SER A 43 -9.31 7.35 6.88
N VAL A 44 -8.00 7.15 7.07
CA VAL A 44 -7.11 6.34 6.24
C VAL A 44 -6.44 5.34 7.15
N THR A 45 -6.52 4.05 6.85
CA THR A 45 -5.90 2.98 7.66
C THR A 45 -4.57 2.56 7.05
N LEU A 46 -3.51 2.57 7.86
CA LEU A 46 -2.17 2.07 7.53
C LEU A 46 -1.92 0.75 8.28
N GLY A 47 -1.23 -0.19 7.64
CA GLY A 47 -0.83 -1.46 8.24
C GLY A 47 0.64 -1.47 8.63
N PHE A 48 0.95 -1.67 9.91
CA PHE A 48 2.31 -1.78 10.42
C PHE A 48 2.62 -3.24 10.73
N ASN A 49 3.29 -3.89 9.80
CA ASN A 49 3.57 -5.33 9.84
C ASN A 49 5.03 -5.55 10.23
N VAL A 50 5.30 -5.50 11.52
CA VAL A 50 6.65 -5.55 12.11
C VAL A 50 6.84 -6.80 12.95
N PRO A 51 8.07 -7.27 13.19
CA PRO A 51 8.32 -8.37 14.12
C PRO A 51 8.11 -7.88 15.55
N GLN A 52 7.02 -8.29 16.19
CA GLN A 52 6.75 -8.02 17.62
C GLN A 52 7.19 -9.20 18.49
N SER A 53 7.56 -10.32 17.86
CA SER A 53 8.15 -11.50 18.49
C SER A 53 9.21 -12.11 17.56
N GLY A 54 10.01 -13.05 18.09
CA GLY A 54 11.07 -13.69 17.32
C GLY A 54 12.40 -12.93 17.35
N PRO A 55 13.36 -13.29 16.45
CA PRO A 55 14.73 -12.79 16.50
C PRO A 55 14.89 -11.28 16.35
N TYR A 56 13.97 -10.61 15.67
CA TYR A 56 14.00 -9.17 15.41
C TYR A 56 12.95 -8.38 16.24
N ALA A 57 12.51 -8.93 17.38
CA ALA A 57 11.46 -8.30 18.19
C ALA A 57 11.85 -6.89 18.71
N ASP A 58 13.10 -6.69 19.09
CA ASP A 58 13.58 -5.40 19.58
C ASP A 58 13.58 -4.34 18.46
N GLU A 59 14.07 -4.71 17.27
CA GLU A 59 14.02 -3.84 16.10
C GLU A 59 12.56 -3.51 15.71
N GLY A 60 11.69 -4.51 15.71
CA GLY A 60 10.29 -4.31 15.40
C GLY A 60 9.56 -3.42 16.41
N ALA A 61 9.95 -3.48 17.68
CA ALA A 61 9.42 -2.59 18.70
C ALA A 61 9.85 -1.12 18.45
N ASP A 62 11.11 -0.90 18.05
CA ASP A 62 11.61 0.42 17.70
C ASP A 62 10.93 0.97 16.43
N GLU A 63 10.83 0.14 15.42
CA GLU A 63 10.17 0.46 14.16
C GLU A 63 8.70 0.85 14.41
N LEU A 64 7.98 0.07 15.22
CA LEU A 64 6.59 0.36 15.57
C LEU A 64 6.42 1.66 16.34
N ARG A 65 7.35 1.99 17.25
CA ARG A 65 7.36 3.28 17.95
C ARG A 65 7.51 4.45 16.98
N ALA A 66 8.41 4.33 16.01
CA ALA A 66 8.63 5.35 14.98
C ALA A 66 7.37 5.56 14.10
N TYR A 67 6.71 4.49 13.69
CA TYR A 67 5.48 4.58 12.91
C TYR A 67 4.32 5.23 13.69
N LYS A 68 4.15 4.88 14.96
CA LYS A 68 3.14 5.50 15.81
C LYS A 68 3.39 6.99 15.99
N LEU A 69 4.64 7.37 16.26
CA LEU A 69 5.03 8.79 16.34
C LEU A 69 4.74 9.52 15.03
N ALA A 70 5.01 8.91 13.88
CA ALA A 70 4.70 9.51 12.59
C ALA A 70 3.19 9.73 12.41
N VAL A 71 2.35 8.79 12.85
CA VAL A 71 0.89 8.93 12.81
C VAL A 71 0.40 10.06 13.71
N GLU A 72 0.93 10.17 14.93
CA GLU A 72 0.63 11.27 15.86
C GLU A 72 0.95 12.63 15.22
N HIS A 73 2.13 12.75 14.61
CA HIS A 73 2.53 13.98 13.92
C HIS A 73 1.65 14.27 12.70
N LEU A 74 1.31 13.27 11.90
CA LEU A 74 0.42 13.45 10.74
C LEU A 74 -0.97 13.93 11.16
N ASN A 75 -1.46 13.46 12.30
CA ASN A 75 -2.76 13.88 12.85
C ASN A 75 -2.71 15.22 13.61
N GLY A 76 -1.52 15.80 13.77
CA GLY A 76 -1.35 17.04 14.57
C GLY A 76 -1.47 16.81 16.07
N GLU A 77 -1.25 15.60 16.52
CA GLU A 77 -1.23 15.23 17.93
C GLU A 77 0.15 15.52 18.55
N GLY A 78 0.21 15.61 19.87
CA GLY A 78 1.45 15.97 20.59
C GLY A 78 1.82 17.43 20.43
N ASP A 79 3.11 17.73 20.47
CA ASP A 79 3.67 19.09 20.39
C ASP A 79 3.63 19.71 18.97
N GLY A 80 2.84 19.16 18.07
CA GLY A 80 2.89 19.51 16.64
C GLY A 80 4.13 18.96 15.94
N GLY A 81 5.05 18.40 16.67
CA GLY A 81 6.22 17.65 16.24
C GLY A 81 6.96 18.24 15.04
N MET A 82 7.58 17.37 14.26
CA MET A 82 8.27 17.79 13.03
C MET A 82 7.33 18.33 11.95
N MET A 83 6.02 18.03 12.00
CA MET A 83 5.08 18.53 10.98
C MET A 83 5.00 20.03 10.93
N GLY A 84 5.17 20.73 12.09
CA GLY A 84 5.23 22.18 12.15
C GLY A 84 6.45 22.79 11.44
N THR A 85 7.52 22.02 11.24
CA THR A 85 8.75 22.46 10.57
C THR A 85 8.73 22.26 9.05
N PHE A 86 7.82 21.44 8.53
CA PHE A 86 7.70 21.22 7.09
C PHE A 86 7.00 22.40 6.41
N SER A 87 7.63 22.94 5.37
CA SER A 87 7.05 23.99 4.55
C SER A 87 5.96 23.49 3.60
N SER A 88 5.71 22.19 3.54
CA SER A 88 4.69 21.60 2.68
C SER A 88 3.28 21.95 3.12
N LYS A 89 2.48 22.51 2.23
CA LYS A 89 1.06 22.76 2.47
C LYS A 89 0.22 21.49 2.62
N ALA A 90 0.74 20.36 2.15
CA ALA A 90 0.07 19.07 2.22
C ALA A 90 0.23 18.37 3.59
N LEU A 91 1.27 18.72 4.34
CA LEU A 91 1.60 18.13 5.64
C LEU A 91 1.41 19.19 6.74
N LYS A 92 0.19 19.29 7.27
CA LYS A 92 -0.17 20.32 8.26
C LYS A 92 -0.70 19.75 9.57
N GLY A 93 -0.44 18.48 9.86
CA GLY A 93 -0.98 17.82 11.04
C GLY A 93 -2.50 17.63 10.99
N ASN A 94 -3.08 17.52 9.81
CA ASN A 94 -4.51 17.24 9.59
C ASN A 94 -4.74 15.91 8.88
N GLY A 95 -3.85 14.96 9.10
CA GLY A 95 -3.88 13.63 8.49
C GLY A 95 -3.36 13.59 7.06
N ILE A 96 -3.78 12.59 6.32
CA ILE A 96 -3.45 12.38 4.90
C ILE A 96 -4.67 12.77 4.06
N LEU A 97 -4.49 13.68 3.11
CA LEU A 97 -5.58 14.21 2.28
C LEU A 97 -6.76 14.78 3.10
N GLY A 98 -6.49 15.34 4.27
CA GLY A 98 -7.50 15.86 5.17
C GLY A 98 -8.30 14.77 5.91
N LYS A 99 -7.84 13.52 5.90
CA LYS A 99 -8.45 12.38 6.61
C LYS A 99 -7.56 11.98 7.77
N LYS A 100 -8.18 11.63 8.90
CA LYS A 100 -7.46 11.10 10.07
C LYS A 100 -6.70 9.83 9.67
N VAL A 101 -5.45 9.73 10.12
CA VAL A 101 -4.66 8.51 9.95
C VAL A 101 -4.91 7.57 11.12
N GLU A 102 -5.37 6.39 10.81
CA GLU A 102 -5.52 5.26 11.73
C GLU A 102 -4.52 4.17 11.34
N TYR A 103 -4.22 3.26 12.24
CA TYR A 103 -3.32 2.16 11.92
C TYR A 103 -3.74 0.86 12.61
N VAL A 104 -3.36 -0.23 11.99
CA VAL A 104 -3.43 -1.59 12.53
C VAL A 104 -2.03 -2.20 12.57
N THR A 105 -1.78 -3.10 13.50
CA THR A 105 -0.47 -3.71 13.66
C THR A 105 -0.53 -5.21 13.50
N GLY A 106 0.52 -5.83 12.99
CA GLY A 106 0.68 -7.26 12.88
C GLY A 106 2.06 -7.71 13.33
N ASP A 107 2.12 -8.95 13.82
CA ASP A 107 3.36 -9.58 14.20
C ASP A 107 3.86 -10.50 13.09
N THR A 108 4.98 -10.15 12.48
CA THR A 108 5.59 -10.98 11.44
C THR A 108 6.30 -12.21 12.01
N GLN A 109 6.61 -12.23 13.32
CA GLN A 109 7.42 -13.26 13.97
C GLN A 109 8.77 -13.51 13.26
N THR A 110 9.21 -12.58 12.43
CA THR A 110 10.35 -12.76 11.50
C THR A 110 10.16 -13.96 10.55
N LYS A 111 8.92 -14.31 10.22
CA LYS A 111 8.55 -15.43 9.34
C LYS A 111 7.68 -14.96 8.19
N ALA A 112 8.01 -15.37 6.97
CA ALA A 112 7.29 -14.98 5.77
C ALA A 112 5.79 -15.34 5.81
N ASP A 113 5.44 -16.55 6.27
CA ASP A 113 4.05 -17.00 6.31
C ASP A 113 3.21 -16.21 7.33
N ALA A 114 3.76 -15.96 8.53
CA ALA A 114 3.10 -15.14 9.55
C ALA A 114 2.89 -13.70 9.04
N ALA A 115 3.90 -13.13 8.41
CA ALA A 115 3.84 -11.80 7.84
C ALA A 115 2.81 -11.68 6.72
N ARG A 116 2.75 -12.66 5.82
CA ARG A 116 1.71 -12.69 4.76
C ARG A 116 0.31 -12.81 5.35
N ALA A 117 0.13 -13.67 6.34
CA ALA A 117 -1.18 -13.87 6.98
C ALA A 117 -1.65 -12.60 7.69
N SER A 118 -0.76 -11.93 8.44
CA SER A 118 -1.12 -10.67 9.11
C SER A 118 -1.37 -9.54 8.12
N ALA A 119 -0.52 -9.36 7.11
CA ALA A 119 -0.73 -8.35 6.06
C ALA A 119 -2.05 -8.58 5.31
N LYS A 120 -2.36 -9.83 4.96
CA LYS A 120 -3.64 -10.18 4.33
C LYS A 120 -4.83 -9.79 5.21
N SER A 121 -4.77 -10.06 6.51
CA SER A 121 -5.83 -9.66 7.44
C SER A 121 -6.00 -8.14 7.49
N MET A 122 -4.91 -7.37 7.56
CA MET A 122 -4.96 -5.91 7.55
C MET A 122 -5.61 -5.36 6.26
N ILE A 123 -5.30 -5.97 5.11
CA ILE A 123 -5.86 -5.55 3.82
C ILE A 123 -7.35 -5.89 3.75
N GLU A 124 -7.71 -7.14 4.03
CA GLU A 124 -9.06 -7.66 3.78
C GLU A 124 -10.09 -7.27 4.87
N LYS A 125 -9.66 -7.21 6.14
CA LYS A 125 -10.56 -6.94 7.25
C LYS A 125 -10.52 -5.49 7.71
N ASP A 126 -9.31 -4.92 7.76
CA ASP A 126 -9.12 -3.60 8.33
C ASP A 126 -9.07 -2.49 7.27
N GLY A 127 -9.05 -2.87 5.98
CA GLY A 127 -9.06 -1.93 4.87
C GLY A 127 -7.77 -1.10 4.76
N ALA A 128 -6.63 -1.66 5.18
CA ALA A 128 -5.35 -0.98 5.06
C ALA A 128 -5.04 -0.66 3.58
N ILE A 129 -4.69 0.58 3.31
CA ILE A 129 -4.34 1.07 1.96
C ILE A 129 -2.84 0.98 1.66
N MET A 130 -2.05 0.79 2.69
CA MET A 130 -0.59 0.65 2.63
C MET A 130 -0.14 -0.29 3.74
N ILE A 131 0.81 -1.14 3.45
CA ILE A 131 1.52 -1.94 4.44
C ILE A 131 2.97 -1.46 4.50
N THR A 132 3.49 -1.29 5.71
CA THR A 132 4.92 -1.00 5.94
C THR A 132 5.50 -1.92 7.01
N GLY A 133 6.82 -2.01 7.05
CA GLY A 133 7.56 -2.86 7.99
C GLY A 133 8.43 -3.90 7.28
N GLY A 134 8.59 -5.04 7.92
CA GLY A 134 9.33 -6.15 7.36
C GLY A 134 10.84 -6.04 7.56
N SER A 135 11.31 -5.80 8.78
CA SER A 135 12.74 -5.69 9.15
C SER A 135 13.63 -6.78 8.55
N SER A 136 13.11 -8.00 8.39
CA SER A 136 13.78 -9.08 7.64
C SER A 136 13.49 -8.97 6.14
N SER A 137 14.54 -8.92 5.32
CA SER A 137 14.41 -8.81 3.85
C SER A 137 13.60 -9.96 3.23
N GLY A 138 13.80 -11.19 3.69
CA GLY A 138 13.02 -12.33 3.20
C GLY A 138 11.53 -12.23 3.54
N VAL A 139 11.19 -11.64 4.68
CA VAL A 139 9.81 -11.33 5.08
C VAL A 139 9.23 -10.23 4.20
N ALA A 140 10.00 -9.17 3.98
CA ALA A 140 9.58 -8.04 3.17
C ALA A 140 9.26 -8.44 1.72
N VAL A 141 10.11 -9.24 1.08
CA VAL A 141 9.87 -9.78 -0.27
C VAL A 141 8.54 -10.55 -0.34
N ALA A 142 8.25 -11.38 0.69
CA ALA A 142 7.01 -12.14 0.74
C ALA A 142 5.76 -11.24 0.91
N VAL A 143 5.84 -10.19 1.72
CA VAL A 143 4.76 -9.21 1.90
C VAL A 143 4.60 -8.32 0.68
N GLN A 144 5.70 -7.90 0.05
CA GLN A 144 5.68 -7.14 -1.19
C GLN A 144 4.90 -7.86 -2.30
N ALA A 145 5.17 -9.17 -2.50
CA ALA A 145 4.45 -9.96 -3.48
C ALA A 145 2.94 -10.00 -3.19
N LEU A 146 2.55 -10.19 -1.93
CA LEU A 146 1.15 -10.14 -1.52
C LEU A 146 0.51 -8.77 -1.79
N CYS A 147 1.20 -7.69 -1.44
CA CYS A 147 0.69 -6.33 -1.65
C CYS A 147 0.53 -6.01 -3.14
N GLN A 148 1.46 -6.48 -3.98
CA GLN A 148 1.38 -6.35 -5.43
C GLN A 148 0.15 -7.09 -5.99
N GLU A 149 -0.09 -8.33 -5.55
CA GLU A 149 -1.29 -9.11 -5.93
C GLU A 149 -2.58 -8.40 -5.50
N ALA A 150 -2.57 -7.80 -4.32
CA ALA A 150 -3.73 -7.10 -3.76
C ALA A 150 -3.91 -5.67 -4.29
N GLY A 151 -2.98 -5.12 -5.08
CA GLY A 151 -3.01 -3.73 -5.53
C GLY A 151 -2.87 -2.72 -4.38
N ILE A 152 -2.06 -3.05 -3.37
CA ILE A 152 -1.80 -2.23 -2.18
C ILE A 152 -0.35 -1.75 -2.19
N VAL A 153 -0.11 -0.54 -1.71
CA VAL A 153 1.25 -0.02 -1.57
C VAL A 153 2.00 -0.79 -0.48
N PHE A 154 3.19 -1.27 -0.79
CA PHE A 154 4.15 -1.75 0.20
C PHE A 154 5.30 -0.75 0.33
N MET A 155 5.57 -0.31 1.55
CA MET A 155 6.70 0.56 1.88
C MET A 155 7.71 -0.25 2.70
N ALA A 156 8.80 -0.63 2.09
CA ALA A 156 9.89 -1.34 2.78
C ALA A 156 10.58 -0.39 3.78
N GLY A 157 10.51 -0.70 5.06
CA GLY A 157 11.09 0.12 6.14
C GLY A 157 12.58 -0.13 6.32
N LEU A 158 12.93 -1.18 7.06
CA LEU A 158 14.31 -1.51 7.46
C LEU A 158 14.94 -2.66 6.65
N THR A 159 14.46 -2.92 5.44
CA THR A 159 14.99 -4.00 4.62
C THR A 159 16.26 -3.60 3.89
N HIS A 160 17.16 -4.56 3.67
CA HIS A 160 18.47 -4.32 3.06
C HIS A 160 18.67 -5.13 1.77
N SER A 161 17.59 -5.69 1.20
CA SER A 161 17.66 -6.44 -0.07
C SER A 161 17.31 -5.56 -1.26
N ASN A 162 18.06 -5.71 -2.35
CA ASN A 162 17.71 -5.10 -3.62
C ASN A 162 16.40 -5.65 -4.21
N ASP A 163 15.93 -6.81 -3.72
CA ASP A 163 14.68 -7.43 -4.18
C ASP A 163 13.43 -6.70 -3.66
N THR A 164 13.61 -5.71 -2.79
CA THR A 164 12.53 -4.86 -2.27
C THR A 164 12.49 -3.47 -2.88
N THR A 165 13.21 -3.26 -3.98
CA THR A 165 13.26 -1.99 -4.74
C THR A 165 12.63 -2.10 -6.10
#